data_e5a3a820c64bae4753f3b779eb5a20fb
#
_entry.id   e5a3a820c64bae4753f3b779eb5a20fb
#
_cell.length_a   1.000
_cell.length_b   1.000
_cell.length_c   1.000
_cell.angle_alpha   90.00
_cell.angle_beta   90.00
_cell.angle_gamma   90.00
#
_symmetry.space_group_name_H-M   'P 1'
#
loop_
_entity.id
_entity.type
_entity.pdbx_description
1 polymer ?
#
loop_
_entity_poly.entity_id
_entity_poly.type
_entity_poly.pdbx_seq_one_letter_code
_entity_poly.pdbx_strand_id
1 'polypeptide(L)'
;AWGHRLRLESGAGVFSRGHLDDATAVLRRALEPLVPGKFLDLGCGYGPIGLAVAQELPTVQVYMSDLNRRATELAAENAALNGINSVVIKQGDGFQPWQDLYASGFRFDLVAINPPLRAGKETVLRLFREARDYLAPSGQLWAVIRTSQGAKTYLRELQRIFPAAETAAIKSGYRVLRAYLRCG
;
A
#
# COMPACT_ATOMS: atom_id res chain seq x y z
N ALA A 1 -13.62 -3.31 -13.91
CA ALA A 1 -12.37 -4.09 -13.79
C ALA A 1 -11.26 -3.28 -14.43
N TRP A 2 -10.15 -3.11 -13.72
CA TRP A 2 -8.97 -2.43 -14.24
C TRP A 2 -8.44 -3.20 -15.46
N GLY A 3 -8.32 -2.55 -16.60
CA GLY A 3 -8.16 -3.18 -17.91
C GLY A 3 -6.77 -3.09 -18.54
N HIS A 4 -5.88 -2.25 -18.02
CA HIS A 4 -4.57 -2.05 -18.61
C HIS A 4 -3.59 -3.17 -18.21
N ARG A 5 -2.76 -3.63 -19.18
CA ARG A 5 -1.69 -4.58 -18.92
C ARG A 5 -0.42 -3.83 -18.54
N LEU A 6 0.06 -4.04 -17.31
CA LEU A 6 1.37 -3.61 -16.88
C LEU A 6 2.44 -4.66 -17.27
N ARG A 7 3.56 -4.21 -17.81
CA ARG A 7 4.79 -5.00 -17.90
C ARG A 7 5.59 -4.74 -16.64
N LEU A 8 5.81 -5.78 -15.83
CA LEU A 8 6.53 -5.66 -14.58
C LEU A 8 7.72 -6.60 -14.58
N GLU A 9 8.91 -6.05 -14.41
CA GLU A 9 10.12 -6.82 -14.12
C GLU A 9 10.25 -7.04 -12.62
N SER A 10 10.64 -8.24 -12.23
CA SER A 10 10.91 -8.62 -10.84
C SER A 10 12.34 -9.14 -10.74
N GLY A 11 13.09 -8.73 -9.70
CA GLY A 11 14.48 -9.10 -9.52
C GLY A 11 14.72 -10.10 -8.39
N ALA A 12 15.92 -10.72 -8.38
CA ALA A 12 16.35 -11.53 -7.25
C ALA A 12 16.42 -10.66 -5.98
N GLY A 13 15.79 -11.13 -4.88
CA GLY A 13 15.72 -10.39 -3.62
C GLY A 13 14.54 -9.44 -3.47
N VAL A 14 13.71 -9.27 -4.49
CA VAL A 14 12.41 -8.59 -4.40
C VAL A 14 11.30 -9.64 -4.38
N PHE A 15 10.33 -9.47 -3.47
CA PHE A 15 9.24 -10.42 -3.25
C PHE A 15 8.43 -10.64 -4.55
N SER A 16 8.07 -11.89 -4.87
CA SER A 16 7.32 -12.33 -6.06
C SER A 16 8.12 -12.43 -7.37
N ARG A 17 8.62 -13.60 -7.68
CA ARG A 17 9.16 -13.91 -9.02
C ARG A 17 8.02 -14.27 -9.97
N GLY A 18 7.78 -13.43 -10.99
CA GLY A 18 7.07 -13.80 -12.22
C GLY A 18 5.54 -13.84 -12.19
N HIS A 19 4.88 -13.77 -11.05
CA HIS A 19 3.42 -13.66 -10.91
C HIS A 19 3.09 -12.55 -9.91
N LEU A 20 2.02 -11.82 -10.17
CA LEU A 20 1.45 -10.90 -9.20
C LEU A 20 1.17 -11.71 -7.92
N ASP A 21 1.80 -11.33 -6.79
CA ASP A 21 1.54 -11.99 -5.52
C ASP A 21 0.02 -11.97 -5.26
N ASP A 22 -0.54 -13.11 -4.84
CA ASP A 22 -1.98 -13.23 -4.55
C ASP A 22 -2.48 -12.13 -3.61
N ALA A 23 -1.66 -11.73 -2.63
CA ALA A 23 -1.95 -10.62 -1.73
C ALA A 23 -2.12 -9.31 -2.49
N THR A 24 -1.19 -8.98 -3.38
CA THR A 24 -1.22 -7.79 -4.23
C THR A 24 -2.44 -7.80 -5.16
N ALA A 25 -2.76 -8.95 -5.77
CA ALA A 25 -3.92 -9.08 -6.63
C ALA A 25 -5.25 -8.89 -5.86
N VAL A 26 -5.34 -9.41 -4.64
CA VAL A 26 -6.52 -9.25 -3.77
C VAL A 26 -6.67 -7.81 -3.32
N LEU A 27 -5.57 -7.16 -2.89
CA LEU A 27 -5.59 -5.76 -2.47
C LEU A 27 -5.96 -4.83 -3.64
N ARG A 28 -5.32 -4.99 -4.80
CA ARG A 28 -5.64 -4.23 -6.01
C ARG A 28 -7.13 -4.30 -6.36
N ARG A 29 -7.72 -5.49 -6.31
CA ARG A 29 -9.14 -5.68 -6.62
C ARG A 29 -10.06 -5.02 -5.59
N ALA A 30 -9.67 -4.98 -4.34
CA ALA A 30 -10.40 -4.28 -3.29
C ALA A 30 -10.34 -2.76 -3.45
N LEU A 31 -9.27 -2.23 -4.07
CA LEU A 31 -9.06 -0.82 -4.33
C LEU A 31 -9.84 -0.29 -5.56
N GLU A 32 -10.35 -1.15 -6.44
CA GLU A 32 -11.05 -0.77 -7.69
C GLU A 32 -12.19 0.27 -7.52
N PRO A 33 -13.00 0.25 -6.44
CA PRO A 33 -14.07 1.23 -6.26
C PRO A 33 -13.63 2.54 -5.59
N LEU A 34 -12.34 2.73 -5.29
CA LEU A 34 -11.87 3.86 -4.50
C LEU A 34 -11.64 5.11 -5.33
N VAL A 35 -12.00 6.23 -4.72
CA VAL A 35 -11.97 7.55 -5.32
C VAL A 35 -10.58 8.19 -5.19
N PRO A 36 -10.19 8.95 -6.22
CA PRO A 36 -8.87 9.54 -6.35
C PRO A 36 -8.54 10.61 -5.30
N GLY A 37 -7.27 10.72 -5.07
CA GLY A 37 -6.65 11.67 -4.16
C GLY A 37 -5.16 11.41 -4.11
N LYS A 38 -4.60 11.46 -2.93
CA LYS A 38 -3.20 11.21 -2.64
C LYS A 38 -3.05 9.79 -2.10
N PHE A 39 -2.54 8.91 -2.93
CA PHE A 39 -2.38 7.48 -2.64
C PHE A 39 -0.94 7.14 -2.28
N LEU A 40 -0.72 6.42 -1.19
CA LEU A 40 0.59 5.86 -0.82
C LEU A 40 0.56 4.33 -0.89
N ASP A 41 1.46 3.75 -1.68
CA ASP A 41 1.83 2.33 -1.66
C ASP A 41 3.04 2.15 -0.73
N LEU A 42 2.77 1.72 0.51
CA LEU A 42 3.79 1.59 1.56
C LEU A 42 4.36 0.17 1.58
N GLY A 43 5.67 0.04 1.35
CA GLY A 43 6.31 -1.24 1.08
C GLY A 43 6.00 -1.72 -0.33
N CYS A 44 6.18 -0.84 -1.31
CA CYS A 44 5.70 -0.99 -2.68
C CYS A 44 6.37 -2.14 -3.47
N GLY A 45 7.50 -2.65 -3.00
CA GLY A 45 8.27 -3.64 -3.75
C GLY A 45 8.68 -3.08 -5.12
N TYR A 46 8.49 -3.87 -6.17
CA TYR A 46 8.73 -3.47 -7.56
C TYR A 46 7.57 -2.69 -8.21
N GLY A 47 6.60 -2.26 -7.43
CA GLY A 47 5.55 -1.31 -7.80
C GLY A 47 4.22 -1.85 -8.31
N PRO A 48 3.84 -3.12 -8.08
CA PRO A 48 2.67 -3.70 -8.75
C PRO A 48 1.33 -3.06 -8.37
N ILE A 49 1.21 -2.49 -7.16
CA ILE A 49 -0.01 -1.81 -6.71
C ILE A 49 0.02 -0.35 -7.16
N GLY A 50 1.05 0.39 -6.76
CA GLY A 50 1.16 1.83 -7.03
C GLY A 50 1.12 2.14 -8.52
N LEU A 51 1.85 1.37 -9.35
CA LEU A 51 1.85 1.56 -10.80
C LEU A 51 0.50 1.20 -11.43
N ALA A 52 -0.19 0.17 -10.93
CA ALA A 52 -1.54 -0.13 -11.39
C ALA A 52 -2.52 1.01 -11.09
N VAL A 53 -2.45 1.59 -9.88
CA VAL A 53 -3.25 2.77 -9.52
C VAL A 53 -2.93 3.95 -10.42
N ALA A 54 -1.65 4.26 -10.65
CA ALA A 54 -1.25 5.38 -11.49
C ALA A 54 -1.72 5.24 -12.95
N GLN A 55 -1.73 4.01 -13.47
CA GLN A 55 -2.15 3.74 -14.84
C GLN A 55 -3.66 3.79 -15.02
N GLU A 56 -4.42 3.25 -14.07
CA GLU A 56 -5.89 3.16 -14.15
C GLU A 56 -6.59 4.46 -13.72
N LEU A 57 -5.94 5.25 -12.87
CA LEU A 57 -6.50 6.46 -12.28
C LEU A 57 -5.53 7.64 -12.44
N PRO A 58 -5.41 8.20 -13.65
CA PRO A 58 -4.39 9.22 -13.96
C PRO A 58 -4.56 10.54 -13.19
N THR A 59 -5.69 10.75 -12.52
CA THR A 59 -5.94 11.92 -11.66
C THR A 59 -5.44 11.73 -10.22
N VAL A 60 -5.05 10.49 -9.85
CA VAL A 60 -4.51 10.17 -8.53
C VAL A 60 -3.03 10.54 -8.45
N GLN A 61 -2.65 11.23 -7.39
CA GLN A 61 -1.24 11.45 -7.07
C GLN A 61 -0.70 10.22 -6.34
N VAL A 62 0.17 9.45 -7.00
CA VAL A 62 0.70 8.20 -6.47
C VAL A 62 2.09 8.39 -5.88
N TYR A 63 2.22 7.99 -4.63
CA TYR A 63 3.46 7.95 -3.87
C TYR A 63 3.78 6.50 -3.54
N MET A 64 5.05 6.14 -3.58
CA MET A 64 5.51 4.77 -3.37
C MET A 64 6.78 4.78 -2.54
N SER A 65 6.89 3.91 -1.55
CA SER A 65 8.14 3.76 -0.79
C SER A 65 8.40 2.31 -0.39
N ASP A 66 9.67 1.97 -0.29
CA ASP A 66 10.14 0.68 0.22
C ASP A 66 11.46 0.86 0.98
N LEU A 67 11.68 0.04 1.99
CA LEU A 67 12.95 -0.01 2.71
C LEU A 67 14.10 -0.52 1.82
N ASN A 68 13.78 -1.44 0.92
CA ASN A 68 14.74 -2.07 0.02
C ASN A 68 15.02 -1.16 -1.19
N ARG A 69 16.24 -0.65 -1.29
CA ARG A 69 16.69 0.19 -2.40
C ARG A 69 16.49 -0.49 -3.77
N ARG A 70 16.80 -1.79 -3.88
CA ARG A 70 16.61 -2.51 -5.14
C ARG A 70 15.14 -2.60 -5.56
N ALA A 71 14.22 -2.67 -4.60
CA ALA A 71 12.78 -2.64 -4.87
C ALA A 71 12.36 -1.30 -5.47
N THR A 72 12.80 -0.18 -4.89
CA THR A 72 12.46 1.16 -5.41
C THR A 72 13.11 1.45 -6.76
N GLU A 73 14.32 0.96 -7.01
CA GLU A 73 14.96 1.01 -8.34
C GLU A 73 14.13 0.26 -9.40
N LEU A 74 13.71 -0.98 -9.09
CA LEU A 74 12.83 -1.76 -9.96
C LEU A 74 11.46 -1.11 -10.17
N ALA A 75 10.90 -0.49 -9.13
CA ALA A 75 9.64 0.24 -9.27
C ALA A 75 9.78 1.43 -10.24
N ALA A 76 10.91 2.14 -10.20
CA ALA A 76 11.20 3.22 -11.14
C ALA A 76 11.44 2.71 -12.57
N GLU A 77 12.18 1.61 -12.74
CA GLU A 77 12.38 0.93 -14.03
C GLU A 77 11.02 0.50 -14.62
N ASN A 78 10.15 -0.10 -13.80
CA ASN A 78 8.80 -0.52 -14.19
C ASN A 78 7.88 0.67 -14.53
N ALA A 79 7.98 1.77 -13.82
CA ALA A 79 7.27 3.00 -14.16
C ALA A 79 7.68 3.49 -15.56
N ALA A 80 8.98 3.58 -15.83
CA ALA A 80 9.50 3.99 -17.13
C ALA A 80 9.10 3.02 -18.24
N LEU A 81 9.17 1.70 -18.01
CA LEU A 81 8.77 0.66 -18.96
C LEU A 81 7.30 0.78 -19.41
N ASN A 82 6.44 1.31 -18.53
CA ASN A 82 5.01 1.49 -18.80
C ASN A 82 4.64 2.96 -19.14
N GLY A 83 5.62 3.86 -19.29
CA GLY A 83 5.38 5.27 -19.60
C GLY A 83 4.68 6.04 -18.47
N ILE A 84 4.78 5.56 -17.22
CA ILE A 84 4.16 6.17 -16.04
C ILE A 84 5.14 7.18 -15.45
N ASN A 85 4.88 8.48 -15.64
CA ASN A 85 5.76 9.56 -15.18
C ASN A 85 5.21 10.32 -13.96
N SER A 86 3.99 9.98 -13.50
CA SER A 86 3.26 10.72 -12.46
C SER A 86 3.36 10.08 -11.06
N VAL A 87 4.42 9.29 -10.81
CA VAL A 87 4.64 8.64 -9.51
C VAL A 87 5.85 9.23 -8.79
N VAL A 88 5.77 9.34 -7.47
CA VAL A 88 6.89 9.73 -6.61
C VAL A 88 7.36 8.50 -5.85
N ILE A 89 8.59 8.05 -6.12
CA ILE A 89 9.17 6.84 -5.52
C ILE A 89 10.33 7.25 -4.61
N LYS A 90 10.31 6.79 -3.35
CA LYS A 90 11.36 7.07 -2.37
C LYS A 90 11.78 5.81 -1.62
N GLN A 91 13.08 5.69 -1.33
CA GLN A 91 13.60 4.64 -0.47
C GLN A 91 13.62 5.12 0.98
N GLY A 92 13.20 4.25 1.92
CA GLY A 92 13.31 4.49 3.36
C GLY A 92 12.40 3.58 4.20
N ASP A 93 12.53 3.67 5.52
CA ASP A 93 11.75 2.88 6.48
C ASP A 93 10.40 3.55 6.77
N GLY A 94 9.32 2.81 6.53
CA GLY A 94 7.97 3.24 6.85
C GLY A 94 7.64 4.61 6.24
N PHE A 95 7.24 5.54 7.09
CA PHE A 95 6.88 6.90 6.69
C PHE A 95 8.04 7.91 6.70
N GLN A 96 9.26 7.49 7.05
CA GLN A 96 10.43 8.36 7.08
C GLN A 96 10.62 9.18 5.79
N PRO A 97 10.49 8.63 4.58
CA PRO A 97 10.66 9.39 3.35
C PRO A 97 9.65 10.53 3.15
N TRP A 98 8.57 10.55 3.91
CA TRP A 98 7.44 11.45 3.78
C TRP A 98 7.36 12.50 4.89
N GLN A 99 8.36 12.58 5.78
CA GLN A 99 8.39 13.49 6.93
C GLN A 99 8.28 14.97 6.52
N ASP A 100 8.96 15.37 5.44
CA ASP A 100 8.89 16.76 4.95
C ASP A 100 7.48 17.11 4.44
N LEU A 101 6.83 16.17 3.72
CA LEU A 101 5.45 16.34 3.30
C LEU A 101 4.51 16.44 4.51
N TYR A 102 4.70 15.58 5.50
CA TYR A 102 3.92 15.63 6.73
C TYR A 102 4.07 16.98 7.46
N ALA A 103 5.31 17.48 7.59
CA ALA A 103 5.63 18.76 8.22
C ALA A 103 4.99 19.96 7.49
N SER A 104 4.81 19.87 6.15
CA SER A 104 4.11 20.87 5.35
C SER A 104 2.57 20.83 5.46
N GLY A 105 2.03 19.95 6.30
CA GLY A 105 0.58 19.74 6.42
C GLY A 105 -0.04 18.77 5.41
N PHE A 106 0.78 18.16 4.53
CA PHE A 106 0.30 17.16 3.59
C PHE A 106 -0.20 15.89 4.29
N ARG A 107 -1.29 15.30 3.79
CA ARG A 107 -1.85 14.04 4.29
C ARG A 107 -2.29 13.18 3.11
N PHE A 108 -2.18 11.86 3.26
CA PHE A 108 -2.65 10.88 2.28
C PHE A 108 -4.14 10.61 2.45
N ASP A 109 -4.86 10.47 1.35
CA ASP A 109 -6.26 10.07 1.38
C ASP A 109 -6.40 8.55 1.50
N LEU A 110 -5.38 7.82 1.00
CA LEU A 110 -5.32 6.37 1.11
C LEU A 110 -3.88 5.88 1.24
N VAL A 111 -3.65 5.01 2.22
CA VAL A 111 -2.42 4.23 2.37
C VAL A 111 -2.74 2.76 2.15
N ALA A 112 -2.08 2.12 1.20
CA ALA A 112 -2.13 0.67 1.00
C ALA A 112 -0.84 0.03 1.50
N ILE A 113 -0.95 -1.12 2.14
CA ILE A 113 0.21 -1.86 2.65
C ILE A 113 0.01 -3.38 2.53
N ASN A 114 1.04 -4.08 2.05
CA ASN A 114 1.25 -5.49 2.31
C ASN A 114 2.30 -5.61 3.42
N PRO A 115 1.89 -5.73 4.70
CA PRO A 115 2.81 -5.50 5.81
C PRO A 115 3.90 -6.57 5.90
N PRO A 116 5.13 -6.20 6.33
CA PRO A 116 6.26 -7.12 6.46
C PRO A 116 6.11 -8.00 7.71
N LEU A 117 5.21 -8.99 7.66
CA LEU A 117 4.88 -9.86 8.81
C LEU A 117 6.09 -10.57 9.39
N ARG A 118 7.12 -10.87 8.56
CA ARG A 118 8.38 -11.51 9.01
C ARG A 118 9.26 -10.59 9.85
N ALA A 119 9.07 -9.28 9.77
CA ALA A 119 9.77 -8.28 10.58
C ALA A 119 9.24 -8.20 12.03
N GLY A 120 8.19 -8.97 12.33
CA GLY A 120 7.58 -9.05 13.65
C GLY A 120 6.36 -8.13 13.83
N LYS A 121 5.54 -8.49 14.84
CA LYS A 121 4.28 -7.82 15.12
C LYS A 121 4.45 -6.33 15.43
N GLU A 122 5.46 -5.98 16.25
CA GLU A 122 5.68 -4.58 16.64
C GLU A 122 6.02 -3.68 15.46
N THR A 123 6.79 -4.17 14.49
CA THR A 123 7.07 -3.43 13.24
C THR A 123 5.78 -3.12 12.49
N VAL A 124 4.90 -4.11 12.36
CA VAL A 124 3.61 -3.92 11.67
C VAL A 124 2.72 -2.93 12.42
N LEU A 125 2.65 -3.04 13.76
CA LEU A 125 1.84 -2.13 14.58
C LEU A 125 2.39 -0.70 14.56
N ARG A 126 3.72 -0.52 14.51
CA ARG A 126 4.34 0.79 14.30
C ARG A 126 3.85 1.42 13.00
N LEU A 127 3.93 0.67 11.88
CA LEU A 127 3.48 1.17 10.57
C LEU A 127 1.99 1.54 10.57
N PHE A 128 1.14 0.80 11.29
CA PHE A 128 -0.28 1.13 11.41
C PHE A 128 -0.53 2.41 12.22
N ARG A 129 0.22 2.64 13.31
CA ARG A 129 0.14 3.88 14.10
C ARG A 129 0.62 5.08 13.28
N GLU A 130 1.77 4.94 12.62
CA GLU A 130 2.30 5.99 11.73
C GLU A 130 1.29 6.30 10.61
N ALA A 131 0.69 5.27 9.96
CA ALA A 131 -0.32 5.49 8.92
C ALA A 131 -1.48 6.36 9.41
N ARG A 132 -1.94 6.15 10.65
CA ARG A 132 -3.00 6.98 11.24
C ARG A 132 -2.65 8.47 11.24
N ASP A 133 -1.39 8.81 11.57
CA ASP A 133 -0.94 10.20 11.68
C ASP A 133 -0.77 10.86 10.30
N TYR A 134 -0.40 10.06 9.29
CA TYR A 134 -0.19 10.53 7.91
C TYR A 134 -1.46 10.57 7.05
N LEU A 135 -2.59 10.07 7.54
CA LEU A 135 -3.86 10.09 6.83
C LEU A 135 -4.59 11.43 6.98
N ALA A 136 -5.28 11.83 5.91
CA ALA A 136 -6.27 12.91 5.93
C ALA A 136 -7.44 12.55 6.88
N PRO A 137 -8.24 13.55 7.34
CA PRO A 137 -9.36 13.28 8.25
C PRO A 137 -10.37 12.23 7.78
N SER A 138 -10.58 12.09 6.46
CA SER A 138 -11.40 11.05 5.81
C SER A 138 -10.57 9.93 5.22
N GLY A 139 -9.25 9.90 5.50
CA GLY A 139 -8.32 8.95 4.91
C GLY A 139 -8.48 7.54 5.44
N GLN A 140 -7.97 6.59 4.67
CA GLN A 140 -8.11 5.17 4.91
C GLN A 140 -6.77 4.45 4.84
N LEU A 141 -6.58 3.47 5.74
CA LEU A 141 -5.53 2.46 5.64
C LEU A 141 -6.13 1.15 5.13
N TRP A 142 -5.51 0.57 4.11
CA TRP A 142 -5.86 -0.74 3.57
C TRP A 142 -4.66 -1.69 3.69
N ALA A 143 -4.85 -2.76 4.45
CA ALA A 143 -3.80 -3.77 4.68
C ALA A 143 -4.25 -5.13 4.20
N VAL A 144 -3.41 -5.83 3.42
CA VAL A 144 -3.68 -7.20 3.01
C VAL A 144 -2.85 -8.17 3.85
N ILE A 145 -3.52 -9.14 4.48
CA ILE A 145 -2.88 -10.11 5.39
C ILE A 145 -3.44 -11.50 5.12
N ARG A 146 -2.55 -12.49 5.00
CA ARG A 146 -2.97 -13.89 4.89
C ARG A 146 -3.73 -14.30 6.15
N THR A 147 -4.88 -14.97 5.98
CA THR A 147 -5.75 -15.37 7.09
C THR A 147 -5.02 -16.22 8.12
N SER A 148 -4.17 -17.16 7.66
CA SER A 148 -3.34 -18.03 8.52
C SER A 148 -2.20 -17.30 9.25
N GLN A 149 -1.87 -16.07 8.86
CA GLN A 149 -0.81 -15.25 9.46
C GLN A 149 -1.36 -14.23 10.47
N GLY A 150 -2.53 -14.48 11.04
CA GLY A 150 -3.06 -13.68 12.14
C GLY A 150 -3.89 -12.47 11.71
N ALA A 151 -4.49 -12.46 10.52
CA ALA A 151 -5.31 -11.34 10.03
C ALA A 151 -6.39 -10.89 11.02
N LYS A 152 -7.03 -11.82 11.76
CA LYS A 152 -8.01 -11.48 12.80
C LYS A 152 -7.38 -10.74 14.00
N THR A 153 -6.14 -11.06 14.34
CA THR A 153 -5.40 -10.36 15.40
C THR A 153 -5.06 -8.96 14.97
N TYR A 154 -4.56 -8.78 13.74
CA TYR A 154 -4.26 -7.45 13.21
C TYR A 154 -5.52 -6.59 13.03
N LEU A 155 -6.67 -7.18 12.70
CA LEU A 155 -7.94 -6.44 12.71
C LEU A 155 -8.26 -5.88 14.10
N ARG A 156 -8.11 -6.67 15.16
CA ARG A 156 -8.33 -6.20 16.54
C ARG A 156 -7.35 -5.08 16.92
N GLU A 157 -6.11 -5.17 16.48
CA GLU A 157 -5.13 -4.09 16.71
C GLU A 157 -5.49 -2.82 15.92
N LEU A 158 -5.92 -2.94 14.66
CA LEU A 158 -6.44 -1.79 13.91
C LEU A 158 -7.64 -1.13 14.59
N GLN A 159 -8.57 -1.92 15.17
CA GLN A 159 -9.71 -1.41 15.94
C GLN A 159 -9.31 -0.69 17.24
N ARG A 160 -8.09 -0.91 17.74
CA ARG A 160 -7.53 -0.16 18.88
C ARG A 160 -6.85 1.14 18.45
N ILE A 161 -6.28 1.14 17.24
CA ILE A 161 -5.52 2.27 16.69
C ILE A 161 -6.46 3.28 16.01
N PHE A 162 -7.45 2.80 15.28
CA PHE A 162 -8.39 3.61 14.50
C PHE A 162 -9.79 3.62 15.12
N PRO A 163 -10.57 4.69 14.93
CA PRO A 163 -11.96 4.74 15.37
C PRO A 163 -12.84 3.64 14.78
N ALA A 164 -12.52 3.21 13.54
CA ALA A 164 -13.21 2.09 12.90
C ALA A 164 -12.24 1.27 12.04
N ALA A 165 -12.42 -0.07 12.09
CA ALA A 165 -11.73 -1.00 11.21
C ALA A 165 -12.55 -2.27 11.00
N GLU A 166 -12.49 -2.82 9.80
CA GLU A 166 -13.26 -3.98 9.38
C GLU A 166 -12.49 -4.86 8.37
N THR A 167 -13.03 -6.04 8.08
CA THR A 167 -12.59 -6.84 6.94
C THR A 167 -13.41 -6.44 5.71
N ALA A 168 -12.78 -5.74 4.78
CA ALA A 168 -13.42 -5.27 3.55
C ALA A 168 -13.56 -6.38 2.49
N ALA A 169 -12.63 -7.33 2.44
CA ALA A 169 -12.69 -8.46 1.50
C ALA A 169 -11.97 -9.70 2.04
N ILE A 170 -12.42 -10.88 1.58
CA ILE A 170 -11.76 -12.16 1.83
C ILE A 170 -11.68 -12.90 0.49
N LYS A 171 -10.46 -13.22 0.05
CA LYS A 171 -10.24 -13.95 -1.20
C LYS A 171 -8.90 -14.68 -1.18
N SER A 172 -8.87 -15.88 -1.77
CA SER A 172 -7.63 -16.66 -1.97
C SER A 172 -6.80 -16.85 -0.68
N GLY A 173 -7.47 -17.01 0.49
CA GLY A 173 -6.78 -17.14 1.77
C GLY A 173 -6.26 -15.83 2.39
N TYR A 174 -6.53 -14.68 1.77
CA TYR A 174 -6.19 -13.36 2.28
C TYR A 174 -7.41 -12.59 2.76
N ARG A 175 -7.18 -11.68 3.71
CA ARG A 175 -8.13 -10.66 4.15
C ARG A 175 -7.58 -9.29 3.81
N VAL A 176 -8.42 -8.44 3.25
CA VAL A 176 -8.17 -7.02 3.15
C VAL A 176 -8.83 -6.35 4.34
N LEU A 177 -8.01 -5.76 5.19
CA LEU A 177 -8.45 -4.99 6.35
C LEU A 177 -8.49 -3.52 5.96
N ARG A 178 -9.58 -2.84 6.27
CA ARG A 178 -9.77 -1.41 6.07
C ARG A 178 -9.91 -0.72 7.42
N ALA A 179 -9.16 0.34 7.64
CA ALA A 179 -9.28 1.19 8.82
C ALA A 179 -9.41 2.66 8.40
N TYR A 180 -10.19 3.47 9.13
CA TYR A 180 -10.48 4.85 8.78
C TYR A 180 -10.69 5.72 10.02
N LEU A 181 -10.44 7.04 9.86
CA LEU A 181 -10.48 8.01 10.95
C LEU A 181 -11.89 8.51 11.25
N ARG A 182 -12.80 8.50 10.27
CA ARG A 182 -14.21 8.87 10.44
C ARG A 182 -15.09 7.81 9.80
N CYS A 183 -16.18 7.46 10.46
CA CYS A 183 -17.29 6.76 9.81
C CYS A 183 -17.95 7.76 8.86
N GLY A 184 -17.97 7.41 7.58
CA GLY A 184 -18.73 8.16 6.57
C GLY A 184 -20.23 7.96 6.76
#